data_a803220b280e914a41187fd40b3156ad
#
_entry.id   a803220b280e914a41187fd40b3156ad
#
_cell.length_a   1.000
_cell.length_b   1.000
_cell.length_c   1.000
_cell.angle_alpha   90.00
_cell.angle_beta   90.00
_cell.angle_gamma   90.00
#
_symmetry.space_group_name_H-M   'P 1'
#
loop_
_entity.id
_entity.type
_entity.pdbx_description
1 polymer ?
#
loop_
_entity_poly.entity_id
_entity_poly.type
_entity_poly.pdbx_seq_one_letter_code
_entity_poly.pdbx_strand_id
1 'polypeptide(L)'
;MATSFSLKSESGSLNLPVLKLRCPSCAAELGNMDEILTEAKACRSCGNRITLTDGIARALSPEGRKRYTRFLDEYSKIRHAEGRGSENPGYYMALPYRDLSGKHAEQWAIRGESYRYFQERILPQFEKDKSPLDILDLGAGNGWMSYRLALRKHRPVAIDILTDPLDGLGAARHYHALLDERFPLVEAEFDRMPFSDSQFDLAIFNSSLHYSTNYHRTLKEARRCLRPGGRIVILDSPVYKKREHGERMLAERHREFQARYGFRSDSIPSAEFLHEAALEELADFLGVRWKIYKPWYGWKWFLRPWKARLSGRRPPSRFWILVSETTDEHR
;
A
#
# COMPACT_ATOMS: atom_id res chain seq x y z
N MET A 1 -27.18 -25.17 -35.98
CA MET A 1 -27.77 -24.96 -34.64
C MET A 1 -26.84 -24.08 -33.85
N ALA A 2 -27.13 -22.80 -33.70
CA ALA A 2 -26.34 -21.85 -33.00
C ALA A 2 -26.89 -21.75 -31.57
N THR A 3 -26.11 -22.18 -30.59
CA THR A 3 -26.45 -22.02 -29.16
C THR A 3 -26.00 -20.63 -28.69
N SER A 4 -26.97 -19.77 -28.48
CA SER A 4 -26.76 -18.46 -27.86
C SER A 4 -26.44 -18.63 -26.39
N PHE A 5 -25.22 -18.26 -25.98
CA PHE A 5 -24.86 -18.09 -24.59
C PHE A 5 -25.46 -16.77 -24.09
N SER A 6 -26.53 -16.86 -23.32
CA SER A 6 -27.11 -15.74 -22.58
C SER A 6 -26.22 -15.45 -21.38
N LEU A 7 -25.55 -14.29 -21.38
CA LEU A 7 -24.87 -13.73 -20.21
C LEU A 7 -25.95 -13.30 -19.20
N LYS A 8 -26.17 -14.11 -18.18
CA LYS A 8 -26.90 -13.68 -16.99
C LYS A 8 -26.06 -12.66 -16.25
N SER A 9 -26.56 -11.44 -16.19
CA SER A 9 -26.09 -10.42 -15.23
C SER A 9 -26.61 -10.80 -13.85
N GLU A 10 -25.90 -11.63 -13.13
CA GLU A 10 -26.12 -11.79 -11.70
C GLU A 10 -25.46 -10.61 -10.98
N SER A 11 -26.27 -9.68 -10.51
CA SER A 11 -25.92 -8.67 -9.51
C SER A 11 -25.71 -9.40 -8.18
N GLY A 12 -24.52 -9.99 -7.99
CA GLY A 12 -24.09 -10.45 -6.69
C GLY A 12 -23.99 -9.25 -5.77
N SER A 13 -24.86 -9.17 -4.75
CA SER A 13 -24.77 -8.16 -3.71
C SER A 13 -23.40 -8.30 -3.04
N LEU A 14 -22.57 -7.26 -3.20
CA LEU A 14 -21.29 -7.15 -2.52
C LEU A 14 -21.58 -7.15 -1.01
N ASN A 15 -21.20 -8.21 -0.30
CA ASN A 15 -21.24 -8.28 1.16
C ASN A 15 -20.09 -7.46 1.77
N LEU A 16 -19.81 -6.30 1.15
CA LEU A 16 -18.84 -5.35 1.65
C LEU A 16 -19.37 -4.72 2.94
N PRO A 17 -18.52 -4.48 3.94
CA PRO A 17 -18.91 -3.65 5.06
C PRO A 17 -19.38 -2.31 4.49
N VAL A 18 -20.46 -1.77 5.04
CA VAL A 18 -20.96 -0.45 4.64
C VAL A 18 -19.90 0.58 5.00
N LEU A 19 -18.99 0.85 4.06
CA LEU A 19 -17.92 1.82 4.23
C LEU A 19 -18.49 3.23 4.06
N LYS A 20 -18.49 4.01 5.15
CA LYS A 20 -18.89 5.41 5.15
C LYS A 20 -17.76 6.26 4.59
N LEU A 21 -18.11 7.19 3.74
CA LEU A 21 -17.17 8.08 3.08
C LEU A 21 -17.25 9.50 3.59
N ARG A 22 -16.11 10.18 3.55
CA ARG A 22 -15.99 11.61 3.73
C ARG A 22 -15.26 12.25 2.56
N CYS A 23 -15.53 13.51 2.34
CA CYS A 23 -14.88 14.29 1.30
C CYS A 23 -13.38 14.45 1.59
N PRO A 24 -12.47 14.06 0.66
CA PRO A 24 -11.04 14.22 0.87
C PRO A 24 -10.58 15.69 0.87
N SER A 25 -11.42 16.61 0.37
CA SER A 25 -11.11 18.05 0.35
C SER A 25 -11.55 18.78 1.62
N CYS A 26 -12.77 18.54 2.14
CA CYS A 26 -13.33 19.29 3.26
C CYS A 26 -13.81 18.43 4.44
N ALA A 27 -13.64 17.12 4.37
CA ALA A 27 -14.02 16.13 5.38
C ALA A 27 -15.55 16.01 5.67
N ALA A 28 -16.42 16.68 4.90
CA ALA A 28 -17.87 16.51 5.01
C ALA A 28 -18.29 15.07 4.63
N GLU A 29 -19.36 14.56 5.23
CA GLU A 29 -19.90 13.23 4.90
C GLU A 29 -20.36 13.16 3.43
N LEU A 30 -20.11 12.01 2.80
CA LEU A 30 -20.45 11.74 1.39
C LEU A 30 -21.42 10.55 1.19
N GLY A 31 -21.86 9.90 2.27
CA GLY A 31 -22.65 8.67 2.19
C GLY A 31 -21.78 7.40 2.20
N ASN A 32 -22.21 6.36 1.53
CA ASN A 32 -21.56 5.04 1.57
C ASN A 32 -20.80 4.73 0.27
N MET A 33 -19.80 3.84 0.35
CA MET A 33 -19.02 3.40 -0.79
C MET A 33 -19.90 2.75 -1.88
N ASP A 34 -20.89 1.96 -1.50
CA ASP A 34 -21.79 1.27 -2.45
C ASP A 34 -22.52 2.26 -3.36
N GLU A 35 -22.87 3.43 -2.81
CA GLU A 35 -23.52 4.49 -3.60
C GLU A 35 -22.59 5.09 -4.65
N ILE A 36 -21.29 5.18 -4.36
CA ILE A 36 -20.28 5.69 -5.32
C ILE A 36 -19.98 4.66 -6.41
N LEU A 37 -20.11 3.37 -6.11
CA LEU A 37 -19.95 2.30 -7.08
C LEU A 37 -21.09 2.28 -8.12
N THR A 38 -22.19 2.96 -7.85
CA THR A 38 -23.34 3.09 -8.76
C THR A 38 -23.44 4.46 -9.41
N GLU A 39 -23.06 5.54 -8.69
CA GLU A 39 -23.22 6.91 -9.16
C GLU A 39 -22.12 7.83 -8.61
N ALA A 40 -21.62 8.75 -9.44
CA ALA A 40 -20.67 9.78 -9.00
C ALA A 40 -21.28 10.66 -7.89
N LYS A 41 -20.56 10.84 -6.79
CA LYS A 41 -21.01 11.68 -5.66
C LYS A 41 -20.27 13.01 -5.63
N ALA A 42 -21.07 14.11 -5.58
CA ALA A 42 -20.55 15.45 -5.36
C ALA A 42 -20.71 15.84 -3.88
N CYS A 43 -19.65 16.38 -3.30
CA CYS A 43 -19.70 16.93 -1.95
C CYS A 43 -20.59 18.19 -1.93
N ARG A 44 -21.64 18.17 -1.11
CA ARG A 44 -22.56 19.31 -0.98
C ARG A 44 -21.90 20.55 -0.36
N SER A 45 -20.80 20.37 0.39
CA SER A 45 -20.11 21.46 1.09
C SER A 45 -19.07 22.17 0.21
N CYS A 46 -18.33 21.47 -0.65
CA CYS A 46 -17.23 22.06 -1.43
C CYS A 46 -17.25 21.72 -2.93
N GLY A 47 -18.23 20.96 -3.40
CA GLY A 47 -18.36 20.57 -4.80
C GLY A 47 -17.37 19.50 -5.29
N ASN A 48 -16.42 19.04 -4.46
CA ASN A 48 -15.50 17.97 -4.86
C ASN A 48 -16.27 16.69 -5.23
N ARG A 49 -15.83 16.03 -6.29
CA ARG A 49 -16.53 14.84 -6.81
C ARG A 49 -15.67 13.60 -6.68
N ILE A 50 -16.29 12.50 -6.24
CA ILE A 50 -15.73 11.16 -6.38
C ILE A 50 -16.49 10.48 -7.52
N THR A 51 -15.74 9.96 -8.49
CA THR A 51 -16.28 9.27 -9.67
C THR A 51 -15.77 7.84 -9.73
N LEU A 52 -16.52 6.96 -10.34
CA LEU A 52 -16.04 5.61 -10.66
C LEU A 52 -15.55 5.59 -12.11
N THR A 53 -14.28 5.24 -12.32
CA THR A 53 -13.70 5.11 -13.65
C THR A 53 -12.85 3.83 -13.68
N ASP A 54 -13.12 2.94 -14.64
CA ASP A 54 -12.44 1.63 -14.77
C ASP A 54 -12.46 0.79 -13.49
N GLY A 55 -13.58 0.85 -12.75
CA GLY A 55 -13.74 0.14 -11.48
C GLY A 55 -12.96 0.74 -10.30
N ILE A 56 -12.35 1.92 -10.47
CA ILE A 56 -11.58 2.64 -9.44
C ILE A 56 -12.35 3.89 -9.01
N ALA A 57 -12.62 4.02 -7.71
CA ALA A 57 -13.18 5.23 -7.13
C ALA A 57 -12.10 6.35 -7.13
N ARG A 58 -12.31 7.38 -7.95
CA ARG A 58 -11.38 8.51 -8.14
C ARG A 58 -11.60 9.55 -7.06
N ALA A 59 -10.95 9.38 -5.90
CA ALA A 59 -11.13 10.21 -4.72
C ALA A 59 -9.96 11.19 -4.49
N LEU A 60 -8.97 11.25 -5.37
CA LEU A 60 -7.88 12.23 -5.26
C LEU A 60 -8.43 13.64 -5.49
N SER A 61 -8.15 14.56 -4.55
CA SER A 61 -8.59 15.94 -4.66
C SER A 61 -7.97 16.65 -5.89
N PRO A 62 -8.56 17.73 -6.41
CA PRO A 62 -7.96 18.49 -7.52
C PRO A 62 -6.54 18.98 -7.20
N GLU A 63 -6.30 19.42 -5.97
CA GLU A 63 -4.98 19.85 -5.48
C GLU A 63 -4.01 18.65 -5.39
N GLY A 64 -4.47 17.51 -4.89
CA GLY A 64 -3.70 16.27 -4.85
C GLY A 64 -3.31 15.83 -6.26
N ARG A 65 -4.26 15.82 -7.19
CA ARG A 65 -4.01 15.49 -8.60
C ARG A 65 -2.93 16.37 -9.21
N LYS A 66 -3.02 17.70 -9.03
CA LYS A 66 -2.00 18.64 -9.51
C LYS A 66 -0.63 18.38 -8.86
N ARG A 67 -0.61 18.09 -7.55
CA ARG A 67 0.63 17.80 -6.77
C ARG A 67 1.34 16.57 -7.30
N TYR A 68 0.61 15.49 -7.58
CA TYR A 68 1.20 14.21 -7.95
C TYR A 68 1.40 14.01 -9.46
N THR A 69 0.90 14.89 -10.33
CA THR A 69 1.00 14.72 -11.80
C THR A 69 2.43 14.44 -12.25
N ARG A 70 3.39 15.27 -11.85
CA ARG A 70 4.79 15.08 -12.25
C ARG A 70 5.41 13.82 -11.65
N PHE A 71 5.12 13.55 -10.39
CA PHE A 71 5.60 12.33 -9.72
C PHE A 71 5.08 11.07 -10.43
N LEU A 72 3.80 11.01 -10.74
CA LEU A 72 3.19 9.88 -11.42
C LEU A 72 3.77 9.67 -12.83
N ASP A 73 4.03 10.74 -13.57
CA ASP A 73 4.69 10.68 -14.89
C ASP A 73 6.13 10.11 -14.77
N GLU A 74 6.93 10.67 -13.88
CA GLU A 74 8.30 10.22 -13.64
C GLU A 74 8.33 8.76 -13.13
N TYR A 75 7.47 8.43 -12.17
CA TYR A 75 7.36 7.09 -11.59
C TYR A 75 6.94 6.05 -12.64
N SER A 76 5.92 6.33 -13.43
CA SER A 76 5.45 5.45 -14.50
C SER A 76 6.55 5.19 -15.54
N LYS A 77 7.30 6.23 -15.94
CA LYS A 77 8.45 6.08 -16.86
C LYS A 77 9.52 5.13 -16.32
N ILE A 78 9.86 5.27 -15.03
CA ILE A 78 10.82 4.38 -14.36
C ILE A 78 10.27 2.94 -14.35
N ARG A 79 9.03 2.76 -13.93
CA ARG A 79 8.38 1.45 -13.78
C ARG A 79 8.29 0.72 -15.13
N HIS A 80 7.92 1.42 -16.20
CA HIS A 80 7.90 0.86 -17.55
C HIS A 80 9.32 0.51 -18.03
N ALA A 81 10.30 1.38 -17.83
CA ALA A 81 11.70 1.12 -18.21
C ALA A 81 12.31 -0.07 -17.44
N GLU A 82 11.89 -0.29 -16.20
CA GLU A 82 12.22 -1.48 -15.42
C GLU A 82 11.46 -2.72 -15.89
N GLY A 83 10.46 -2.58 -16.74
CA GLY A 83 9.61 -3.68 -17.24
C GLY A 83 8.74 -4.29 -16.15
N ARG A 84 8.18 -3.44 -15.31
CA ARG A 84 7.22 -3.85 -14.28
C ARG A 84 5.82 -3.99 -14.85
N GLY A 85 5.05 -4.90 -14.22
CA GLY A 85 3.74 -5.28 -14.72
C GLY A 85 3.81 -6.28 -15.86
N SER A 86 2.66 -6.75 -16.30
CA SER A 86 2.54 -7.75 -17.37
C SER A 86 1.13 -7.74 -17.96
N GLU A 87 1.00 -8.06 -19.23
CA GLU A 87 -0.27 -8.39 -19.83
C GLU A 87 -0.72 -9.83 -19.49
N ASN A 88 0.19 -10.66 -18.98
CA ASN A 88 -0.13 -12.06 -18.61
C ASN A 88 -0.73 -12.11 -17.18
N PRO A 89 -2.00 -12.53 -17.03
CA PRO A 89 -2.62 -12.69 -15.70
C PRO A 89 -1.84 -13.60 -14.76
N GLY A 90 -1.18 -14.65 -15.27
CA GLY A 90 -0.37 -15.57 -14.48
C GLY A 90 0.76 -14.89 -13.72
N TYR A 91 1.29 -13.78 -14.26
CA TYR A 91 2.29 -12.97 -13.55
C TYR A 91 1.75 -12.49 -12.20
N TYR A 92 0.57 -11.90 -12.18
CA TYR A 92 -0.04 -11.36 -10.97
C TYR A 92 -0.43 -12.47 -10.00
N MET A 93 -0.95 -13.60 -10.50
CA MET A 93 -1.32 -14.74 -9.64
C MET A 93 -0.13 -15.34 -8.90
N ALA A 94 1.08 -15.24 -9.46
CA ALA A 94 2.30 -15.75 -8.84
C ALA A 94 2.83 -14.83 -7.70
N LEU A 95 2.44 -13.54 -7.69
CA LEU A 95 2.91 -12.58 -6.69
C LEU A 95 2.33 -12.87 -5.29
N PRO A 96 3.11 -12.64 -4.22
CA PRO A 96 4.50 -12.16 -4.20
C PRO A 96 5.53 -13.30 -4.28
N TYR A 97 5.13 -14.54 -4.43
CA TYR A 97 5.99 -15.70 -4.25
C TYR A 97 6.94 -15.97 -5.41
N ARG A 98 6.57 -15.54 -6.62
CA ARG A 98 7.36 -15.77 -7.81
C ARG A 98 7.20 -14.62 -8.80
N ASP A 99 8.32 -14.10 -9.28
CA ASP A 99 8.38 -13.19 -10.42
C ASP A 99 8.48 -13.96 -11.73
N LEU A 100 7.39 -14.04 -12.49
CA LEU A 100 7.37 -14.71 -13.77
C LEU A 100 8.03 -13.89 -14.89
N SER A 101 8.34 -12.60 -14.66
CA SER A 101 9.11 -11.79 -15.60
C SER A 101 10.62 -12.09 -15.55
N GLY A 102 11.09 -12.62 -14.41
CA GLY A 102 12.51 -12.85 -14.13
C GLY A 102 13.34 -11.57 -13.89
N LYS A 103 12.76 -10.38 -14.11
CA LYS A 103 13.48 -9.09 -14.03
C LYS A 103 13.70 -8.63 -12.59
N HIS A 104 12.83 -9.02 -11.66
CA HIS A 104 12.81 -8.57 -10.27
C HIS A 104 12.76 -9.73 -9.27
N ALA A 105 13.25 -10.90 -9.64
CA ALA A 105 13.14 -12.14 -8.87
C ALA A 105 13.67 -11.99 -7.42
N GLU A 106 14.83 -11.32 -7.23
CA GLU A 106 15.40 -11.10 -5.88
C GLU A 106 14.51 -10.19 -5.03
N GLN A 107 13.94 -9.15 -5.60
CA GLN A 107 13.03 -8.23 -4.89
C GLN A 107 11.73 -8.94 -4.48
N TRP A 108 11.16 -9.73 -5.39
CA TRP A 108 9.95 -10.49 -5.10
C TRP A 108 10.18 -11.63 -4.11
N ALA A 109 11.37 -12.26 -4.13
CA ALA A 109 11.74 -13.25 -3.12
C ALA A 109 11.72 -12.64 -1.70
N ILE A 110 12.25 -11.42 -1.53
CA ILE A 110 12.23 -10.70 -0.25
C ILE A 110 10.78 -10.38 0.15
N ARG A 111 9.97 -9.81 -0.74
CA ARG A 111 8.55 -9.53 -0.48
C ARG A 111 7.75 -10.78 -0.15
N GLY A 112 8.05 -11.88 -0.84
CA GLY A 112 7.45 -13.19 -0.57
C GLY A 112 7.74 -13.69 0.85
N GLU A 113 8.99 -13.53 1.33
CA GLU A 113 9.37 -13.89 2.70
C GLU A 113 8.69 -12.98 3.74
N SER A 114 8.67 -11.66 3.51
CA SER A 114 7.96 -10.72 4.40
C SER A 114 6.49 -11.09 4.50
N TYR A 115 5.83 -11.35 3.36
CA TYR A 115 4.43 -11.70 3.33
C TYR A 115 4.17 -13.08 3.99
N ARG A 116 5.01 -14.08 3.74
CA ARG A 116 4.90 -15.41 4.38
C ARG A 116 4.98 -15.26 5.89
N TYR A 117 5.95 -14.50 6.39
CA TYR A 117 6.08 -14.24 7.82
C TYR A 117 4.86 -13.52 8.38
N PHE A 118 4.36 -12.50 7.67
CA PHE A 118 3.16 -11.76 8.07
C PHE A 118 1.94 -12.68 8.17
N GLN A 119 1.65 -13.45 7.11
CA GLN A 119 0.46 -14.31 7.06
C GLN A 119 0.50 -15.50 8.04
N GLU A 120 1.69 -15.99 8.42
CA GLU A 120 1.84 -17.16 9.29
C GLU A 120 2.02 -16.80 10.76
N ARG A 121 2.62 -15.64 11.06
CA ARG A 121 3.04 -15.29 12.41
C ARG A 121 2.33 -14.05 12.97
N ILE A 122 1.89 -13.14 12.14
CA ILE A 122 1.34 -11.85 12.58
C ILE A 122 -0.17 -11.80 12.37
N LEU A 123 -0.65 -12.02 11.15
CA LEU A 123 -2.06 -11.96 10.82
C LEU A 123 -2.94 -12.86 11.70
N PRO A 124 -2.56 -14.12 12.05
CA PRO A 124 -3.35 -14.95 12.93
C PRO A 124 -3.55 -14.39 14.35
N GLN A 125 -2.71 -13.46 14.80
CA GLN A 125 -2.90 -12.82 16.11
C GLN A 125 -4.14 -11.92 16.12
N PHE A 126 -4.48 -11.31 14.99
CA PHE A 126 -5.67 -10.47 14.80
C PHE A 126 -6.91 -11.30 14.46
N GLU A 127 -6.74 -12.43 13.75
CA GLU A 127 -7.82 -13.34 13.37
C GLU A 127 -8.46 -14.05 14.57
N LYS A 128 -7.76 -14.15 15.70
CA LYS A 128 -8.25 -14.79 16.93
C LYS A 128 -9.49 -14.12 17.52
N ASP A 129 -9.49 -12.79 17.48
CA ASP A 129 -10.54 -11.99 18.13
C ASP A 129 -11.65 -11.62 17.14
N LYS A 130 -11.33 -11.58 15.86
CA LYS A 130 -12.25 -11.20 14.79
C LYS A 130 -11.83 -11.77 13.44
N SER A 131 -12.78 -12.39 12.74
CA SER A 131 -12.62 -12.80 11.33
C SER A 131 -13.99 -12.79 10.66
N PRO A 132 -14.14 -12.18 9.47
CA PRO A 132 -13.14 -11.49 8.65
C PRO A 132 -12.72 -10.12 9.20
N LEU A 133 -11.49 -9.71 8.88
CA LEU A 133 -10.94 -8.38 9.20
C LEU A 133 -11.26 -7.39 8.07
N ASP A 134 -11.55 -6.13 8.44
CA ASP A 134 -11.59 -5.00 7.52
C ASP A 134 -10.19 -4.39 7.42
N ILE A 135 -9.58 -4.44 6.24
CA ILE A 135 -8.16 -4.11 6.07
C ILE A 135 -7.98 -2.99 5.05
N LEU A 136 -7.22 -1.97 5.42
CA LEU A 136 -6.83 -0.88 4.56
C LEU A 136 -5.42 -1.15 4.02
N ASP A 137 -5.29 -1.42 2.72
CA ASP A 137 -4.02 -1.66 2.02
C ASP A 137 -3.55 -0.36 1.39
N LEU A 138 -2.57 0.27 2.02
CA LEU A 138 -2.10 1.63 1.73
C LEU A 138 -0.87 1.61 0.82
N GLY A 139 -1.01 2.12 -0.39
CA GLY A 139 -0.03 2.01 -1.46
C GLY A 139 -0.05 0.61 -2.07
N ALA A 140 -1.25 0.15 -2.40
CA ALA A 140 -1.52 -1.21 -2.85
C ALA A 140 -0.84 -1.58 -4.19
N GLY A 141 -0.42 -0.58 -4.98
CA GLY A 141 0.16 -0.78 -6.30
C GLY A 141 -0.77 -1.60 -7.18
N ASN A 142 -0.30 -2.75 -7.66
CA ASN A 142 -1.12 -3.65 -8.48
C ASN A 142 -2.15 -4.49 -7.68
N GLY A 143 -2.25 -4.33 -6.36
CA GLY A 143 -3.27 -4.98 -5.53
C GLY A 143 -2.98 -6.42 -5.10
N TRP A 144 -1.76 -6.93 -5.29
CA TRP A 144 -1.44 -8.32 -4.94
C TRP A 144 -1.66 -8.65 -3.45
N MET A 145 -1.37 -7.72 -2.53
CA MET A 145 -1.59 -7.90 -1.09
C MET A 145 -3.09 -8.02 -0.80
N SER A 146 -3.89 -7.09 -1.32
CA SER A 146 -5.35 -7.11 -1.21
C SER A 146 -5.93 -8.42 -1.75
N TYR A 147 -5.45 -8.91 -2.91
CA TYR A 147 -5.86 -10.20 -3.45
C TYR A 147 -5.56 -11.36 -2.49
N ARG A 148 -4.35 -11.42 -1.93
CA ARG A 148 -3.98 -12.48 -0.97
C ARG A 148 -4.81 -12.45 0.30
N LEU A 149 -5.15 -11.26 0.79
CA LEU A 149 -6.03 -11.08 1.94
C LEU A 149 -7.49 -11.48 1.60
N ALA A 150 -7.99 -11.15 0.41
CA ALA A 150 -9.32 -11.57 -0.05
C ALA A 150 -9.44 -13.09 -0.17
N LEU A 151 -8.39 -13.79 -0.66
CA LEU A 151 -8.36 -15.26 -0.67
C LEU A 151 -8.46 -15.88 0.73
N ARG A 152 -8.04 -15.15 1.77
CA ARG A 152 -8.22 -15.54 3.18
C ARG A 152 -9.57 -15.10 3.76
N LYS A 153 -10.48 -14.62 2.89
CA LYS A 153 -11.82 -14.15 3.27
C LYS A 153 -11.83 -12.88 4.12
N HIS A 154 -10.70 -12.11 4.17
CA HIS A 154 -10.73 -10.76 4.70
C HIS A 154 -11.33 -9.79 3.70
N ARG A 155 -11.67 -8.57 4.17
CA ARG A 155 -12.26 -7.51 3.38
C ARG A 155 -11.27 -6.35 3.18
N PRO A 156 -10.31 -6.48 2.25
CA PRO A 156 -9.37 -5.42 1.97
C PRO A 156 -10.00 -4.29 1.16
N VAL A 157 -9.49 -3.08 1.36
CA VAL A 157 -9.70 -1.92 0.48
C VAL A 157 -8.33 -1.46 0.00
N ALA A 158 -8.11 -1.48 -1.31
CA ALA A 158 -6.86 -1.10 -1.92
C ALA A 158 -6.82 0.40 -2.23
N ILE A 159 -5.83 1.12 -1.67
CA ILE A 159 -5.60 2.54 -1.95
C ILE A 159 -4.25 2.73 -2.63
N ASP A 160 -4.24 3.53 -3.70
CA ASP A 160 -3.02 4.03 -4.33
C ASP A 160 -3.33 5.33 -5.09
N ILE A 161 -2.32 6.12 -5.40
CA ILE A 161 -2.43 7.24 -6.33
C ILE A 161 -2.15 6.81 -7.77
N LEU A 162 -1.46 5.67 -7.97
CA LEU A 162 -1.17 5.10 -9.28
C LEU A 162 -2.32 4.20 -9.74
N THR A 163 -2.93 4.56 -10.85
CA THR A 163 -4.06 3.81 -11.43
C THR A 163 -3.71 3.09 -12.73
N ASP A 164 -2.42 2.99 -13.03
CA ASP A 164 -1.89 2.33 -14.23
C ASP A 164 -2.44 0.90 -14.38
N PRO A 165 -2.80 0.46 -15.61
CA PRO A 165 -3.40 -0.83 -15.84
C PRO A 165 -2.45 -2.03 -15.70
N LEU A 166 -1.13 -1.80 -15.66
CA LEU A 166 -0.13 -2.86 -15.54
C LEU A 166 0.54 -2.91 -14.17
N ASP A 167 0.79 -1.75 -13.52
CA ASP A 167 1.57 -1.71 -12.27
C ASP A 167 0.90 -0.87 -11.16
N GLY A 168 -0.28 -0.32 -11.41
CA GLY A 168 -1.14 0.38 -10.47
C GLY A 168 -2.44 -0.35 -10.18
N LEU A 169 -3.40 0.35 -9.56
CA LEU A 169 -4.72 -0.21 -9.18
C LEU A 169 -5.46 -0.86 -10.35
N GLY A 170 -5.26 -0.38 -11.58
CA GLY A 170 -5.90 -0.96 -12.77
C GLY A 170 -5.49 -2.41 -13.05
N ALA A 171 -4.33 -2.87 -12.55
CA ALA A 171 -3.91 -4.25 -12.66
C ALA A 171 -4.75 -5.21 -11.81
N ALA A 172 -5.48 -4.71 -10.81
CA ALA A 172 -6.35 -5.53 -9.97
C ALA A 172 -7.49 -6.21 -10.74
N ARG A 173 -7.80 -5.78 -11.97
CA ARG A 173 -8.74 -6.47 -12.87
C ARG A 173 -8.42 -7.95 -13.03
N HIS A 174 -7.12 -8.30 -13.02
CA HIS A 174 -6.67 -9.69 -13.13
C HIS A 174 -7.06 -10.54 -11.92
N TYR A 175 -7.07 -9.94 -10.73
CA TYR A 175 -7.51 -10.60 -9.49
C TYR A 175 -9.02 -10.65 -9.39
N HIS A 176 -9.70 -9.55 -9.73
CA HIS A 176 -11.15 -9.45 -9.68
C HIS A 176 -11.87 -10.46 -10.59
N ALA A 177 -11.22 -10.91 -11.65
CA ALA A 177 -11.74 -11.95 -12.53
C ALA A 177 -11.78 -13.35 -11.86
N LEU A 178 -11.09 -13.54 -10.73
CA LEU A 178 -10.94 -14.81 -10.03
C LEU A 178 -11.56 -14.81 -8.63
N LEU A 179 -12.10 -13.69 -8.19
CA LEU A 179 -12.72 -13.54 -6.87
C LEU A 179 -14.25 -13.52 -7.00
N ASP A 180 -14.91 -14.25 -6.11
CA ASP A 180 -16.37 -14.17 -5.98
C ASP A 180 -16.81 -12.76 -5.55
N GLU A 181 -16.05 -12.15 -4.63
CA GLU A 181 -16.27 -10.79 -4.15
C GLU A 181 -15.05 -9.92 -4.46
N ARG A 182 -15.28 -8.82 -5.19
CA ARG A 182 -14.21 -7.87 -5.56
C ARG A 182 -13.95 -6.92 -4.41
N PHE A 183 -12.69 -6.67 -4.11
CA PHE A 183 -12.32 -5.62 -3.15
C PHE A 183 -12.34 -4.22 -3.81
N PRO A 184 -12.73 -3.17 -3.06
CA PRO A 184 -12.74 -1.80 -3.56
C PRO A 184 -11.35 -1.30 -3.94
N LEU A 185 -11.28 -0.55 -5.04
CA LEU A 185 -10.09 0.16 -5.50
C LEU A 185 -10.34 1.67 -5.37
N VAL A 186 -9.45 2.39 -4.69
CA VAL A 186 -9.62 3.81 -4.40
C VAL A 186 -8.36 4.59 -4.74
N GLU A 187 -8.46 5.52 -5.68
CA GLU A 187 -7.41 6.49 -5.96
C GLU A 187 -7.45 7.58 -4.88
N ALA A 188 -6.49 7.55 -3.95
CA ALA A 188 -6.41 8.55 -2.87
C ALA A 188 -4.99 8.69 -2.33
N GLU A 189 -4.70 9.84 -1.73
CA GLU A 189 -3.46 10.09 -1.00
C GLU A 189 -3.54 9.61 0.46
N PHE A 190 -2.40 9.28 1.06
CA PHE A 190 -2.33 8.71 2.42
C PHE A 190 -2.83 9.64 3.53
N ASP A 191 -2.68 10.94 3.36
CA ASP A 191 -2.99 11.94 4.40
C ASP A 191 -4.38 12.57 4.24
N ARG A 192 -5.19 12.11 3.28
CA ARG A 192 -6.56 12.57 3.02
C ARG A 192 -7.42 11.45 2.45
N MET A 193 -7.55 10.38 3.19
CA MET A 193 -8.33 9.23 2.75
C MET A 193 -9.84 9.52 2.79
N PRO A 194 -10.61 9.03 1.80
CA PRO A 194 -12.04 9.33 1.71
C PRO A 194 -12.90 8.46 2.62
N PHE A 195 -12.41 8.02 3.76
CA PHE A 195 -13.15 7.19 4.71
C PHE A 195 -13.47 7.97 5.98
N SER A 196 -14.66 7.75 6.52
CA SER A 196 -15.02 8.20 7.86
C SER A 196 -14.17 7.50 8.93
N ASP A 197 -14.22 7.98 10.16
CA ASP A 197 -13.43 7.46 11.26
C ASP A 197 -13.80 6.02 11.62
N SER A 198 -12.85 5.26 12.17
CA SER A 198 -13.10 3.98 12.88
C SER A 198 -13.75 2.88 12.04
N GLN A 199 -13.25 2.61 10.84
CA GLN A 199 -13.86 1.61 9.95
C GLN A 199 -13.01 0.36 9.71
N PHE A 200 -11.70 0.40 9.98
CA PHE A 200 -10.79 -0.69 9.68
C PHE A 200 -10.18 -1.31 10.94
N ASP A 201 -9.83 -2.58 10.85
CA ASP A 201 -9.14 -3.31 11.92
C ASP A 201 -7.63 -3.22 11.75
N LEU A 202 -7.15 -3.22 10.49
CA LEU A 202 -5.74 -3.07 10.15
C LEU A 202 -5.55 -2.00 9.06
N ALA A 203 -4.48 -1.23 9.18
CA ALA A 203 -3.95 -0.37 8.13
C ALA A 203 -2.53 -0.86 7.77
N ILE A 204 -2.35 -1.35 6.55
CA ILE A 204 -1.12 -2.01 6.11
C ILE A 204 -0.40 -1.11 5.09
N PHE A 205 0.85 -0.76 5.38
CA PHE A 205 1.78 -0.16 4.44
C PHE A 205 2.78 -1.21 3.97
N ASN A 206 2.58 -1.73 2.77
CA ASN A 206 3.47 -2.73 2.20
C ASN A 206 4.37 -2.12 1.13
N SER A 207 5.63 -1.85 1.46
CA SER A 207 6.60 -1.17 0.57
C SER A 207 6.09 0.20 0.09
N SER A 208 5.37 0.95 0.94
CA SER A 208 4.67 2.17 0.55
C SER A 208 4.86 3.36 1.49
N LEU A 209 4.98 3.16 2.80
CA LEU A 209 5.06 4.27 3.77
C LEU A 209 6.22 5.25 3.46
N HIS A 210 7.33 4.75 2.95
CA HIS A 210 8.50 5.58 2.61
C HIS A 210 8.24 6.60 1.48
N TYR A 211 7.14 6.48 0.72
CA TYR A 211 6.68 7.51 -0.23
C TYR A 211 5.87 8.63 0.42
N SER A 212 5.52 8.51 1.70
CA SER A 212 4.85 9.59 2.42
C SER A 212 5.70 10.86 2.44
N THR A 213 5.06 12.00 2.22
CA THR A 213 5.70 13.32 2.34
C THR A 213 5.75 13.83 3.78
N ASN A 214 4.96 13.22 4.67
CA ASN A 214 4.93 13.54 6.10
C ASN A 214 4.38 12.35 6.90
N TYR A 215 5.26 11.61 7.55
CA TYR A 215 4.91 10.41 8.31
C TYR A 215 3.89 10.66 9.42
N HIS A 216 3.99 11.79 10.12
CA HIS A 216 3.05 12.13 11.19
C HIS A 216 1.62 12.27 10.66
N ARG A 217 1.44 13.01 9.55
CA ARG A 217 0.12 13.19 8.93
C ARG A 217 -0.41 11.87 8.39
N THR A 218 0.40 11.11 7.68
CA THR A 218 0.02 9.83 7.09
C THR A 218 -0.39 8.82 8.17
N LEU A 219 0.40 8.67 9.23
CA LEU A 219 0.10 7.71 10.29
C LEU A 219 -1.07 8.17 11.17
N LYS A 220 -1.23 9.48 11.41
CA LYS A 220 -2.42 10.04 12.07
C LYS A 220 -3.69 9.75 11.27
N GLU A 221 -3.63 9.91 9.96
CA GLU A 221 -4.77 9.63 9.09
C GLU A 221 -5.10 8.13 9.03
N ALA A 222 -4.08 7.27 8.95
CA ALA A 222 -4.27 5.82 9.05
C ALA A 222 -4.93 5.44 10.39
N ARG A 223 -4.43 6.00 11.50
CA ARG A 223 -5.01 5.77 12.84
C ARG A 223 -6.46 6.24 12.95
N ARG A 224 -6.82 7.38 12.34
CA ARG A 224 -8.19 7.88 12.31
C ARG A 224 -9.15 6.87 11.65
N CYS A 225 -8.70 6.21 10.60
CA CYS A 225 -9.50 5.19 9.90
C CYS A 225 -9.63 3.88 10.69
N LEU A 226 -8.75 3.63 11.66
CA LEU A 226 -8.77 2.42 12.47
C LEU A 226 -9.80 2.51 13.60
N ARG A 227 -10.47 1.39 13.86
CA ARG A 227 -11.31 1.18 15.04
C ARG A 227 -10.47 1.26 16.33
N PRO A 228 -11.08 1.49 17.50
CA PRO A 228 -10.42 1.22 18.78
C PRO A 228 -9.83 -0.21 18.77
N GLY A 229 -8.57 -0.34 19.19
CA GLY A 229 -7.84 -1.61 19.12
C GLY A 229 -7.25 -1.97 17.76
N GLY A 230 -7.57 -1.23 16.68
CA GLY A 230 -6.99 -1.45 15.35
C GLY A 230 -5.49 -1.16 15.30
N ARG A 231 -4.78 -1.77 14.34
CA ARG A 231 -3.31 -1.72 14.27
C ARG A 231 -2.80 -1.21 12.94
N ILE A 232 -1.68 -0.49 13.00
CA ILE A 232 -0.87 -0.13 11.83
C ILE A 232 0.21 -1.21 11.65
N VAL A 233 0.34 -1.72 10.43
CA VAL A 233 1.37 -2.68 10.05
C VAL A 233 2.22 -2.09 8.92
N ILE A 234 3.54 -2.09 9.06
CA ILE A 234 4.48 -1.58 8.06
C ILE A 234 5.39 -2.73 7.65
N LEU A 235 5.37 -3.07 6.35
CA LEU A 235 6.23 -4.08 5.74
C LEU A 235 7.09 -3.45 4.64
N ASP A 236 8.24 -4.04 4.38
CA ASP A 236 9.11 -3.77 3.22
C ASP A 236 9.45 -2.29 2.97
N SER A 237 9.32 -1.45 4.00
CA SER A 237 9.89 -0.10 3.98
C SER A 237 11.35 -0.15 4.42
N PRO A 238 12.27 0.55 3.72
CA PRO A 238 13.69 0.51 4.08
C PRO A 238 13.94 1.23 5.40
N VAL A 239 14.43 0.49 6.41
CA VAL A 239 14.81 1.03 7.73
C VAL A 239 16.32 1.07 7.85
N TYR A 240 16.86 2.22 8.21
CA TYR A 240 18.30 2.42 8.49
C TYR A 240 18.56 2.61 9.99
N LYS A 241 19.75 2.23 10.46
CA LYS A 241 20.15 2.50 11.84
C LYS A 241 20.29 4.00 12.12
N LYS A 242 20.84 4.75 11.16
CA LYS A 242 21.06 6.18 11.26
C LYS A 242 20.48 6.89 10.04
N ARG A 243 20.07 8.12 10.23
CA ARG A 243 19.53 8.99 9.17
C ARG A 243 20.50 9.17 8.02
N GLU A 244 21.79 9.42 8.33
CA GLU A 244 22.84 9.66 7.32
C GLU A 244 23.02 8.49 6.34
N HIS A 245 22.70 7.25 6.77
CA HIS A 245 22.80 6.08 5.89
C HIS A 245 21.67 6.08 4.83
N GLY A 246 20.48 6.53 5.22
CA GLY A 246 19.34 6.69 4.31
C GLY A 246 19.56 7.84 3.34
N GLU A 247 20.06 8.99 3.83
CA GLU A 247 20.39 10.16 2.99
C GLU A 247 21.45 9.83 1.93
N ARG A 248 22.46 9.06 2.30
CA ARG A 248 23.46 8.56 1.33
C ARG A 248 22.84 7.65 0.28
N MET A 249 21.94 6.74 0.67
CA MET A 249 21.21 5.91 -0.29
C MET A 249 20.38 6.77 -1.26
N LEU A 250 19.69 7.75 -0.73
CA LEU A 250 18.87 8.66 -1.53
C LEU A 250 19.72 9.44 -2.55
N ALA A 251 20.85 9.99 -2.10
CA ALA A 251 21.80 10.69 -2.98
C ALA A 251 22.40 9.77 -4.07
N GLU A 252 22.69 8.50 -3.74
CA GLU A 252 23.15 7.49 -4.71
C GLU A 252 22.06 7.22 -5.75
N ARG A 253 20.81 7.01 -5.32
CA ARG A 253 19.67 6.74 -6.19
C ARG A 253 19.35 7.94 -7.11
N HIS A 254 19.35 9.16 -6.58
CA HIS A 254 19.10 10.35 -7.40
C HIS A 254 20.14 10.52 -8.51
N ARG A 255 21.43 10.22 -8.23
CA ARG A 255 22.48 10.24 -9.25
C ARG A 255 22.25 9.15 -10.31
N GLU A 256 21.92 7.94 -9.87
CA GLU A 256 21.63 6.83 -10.78
C GLU A 256 20.42 7.14 -11.68
N PHE A 257 19.33 7.67 -11.10
CA PHE A 257 18.13 8.02 -11.84
C PHE A 257 18.39 9.17 -12.81
N GLN A 258 19.14 10.20 -12.40
CA GLN A 258 19.54 11.29 -13.31
C GLN A 258 20.35 10.77 -14.48
N ALA A 259 21.28 9.85 -14.25
CA ALA A 259 22.11 9.28 -15.30
C ALA A 259 21.31 8.36 -16.25
N ARG A 260 20.36 7.58 -15.70
CA ARG A 260 19.63 6.57 -16.46
C ARG A 260 18.38 7.07 -17.14
N TYR A 261 17.66 8.00 -16.49
CA TYR A 261 16.33 8.46 -16.94
C TYR A 261 16.29 9.95 -17.29
N GLY A 262 17.33 10.72 -17.00
CA GLY A 262 17.39 12.16 -17.24
C GLY A 262 16.71 13.03 -16.16
N PHE A 263 16.19 12.41 -15.08
CA PHE A 263 15.58 13.10 -13.94
C PHE A 263 15.83 12.35 -12.63
N ARG A 264 15.69 13.03 -11.48
CA ARG A 264 16.05 12.47 -10.17
C ARG A 264 14.92 11.70 -9.46
N SER A 265 13.68 11.81 -9.95
CA SER A 265 12.46 11.28 -9.29
C SER A 265 12.27 11.83 -7.86
N ASP A 266 12.48 13.13 -7.69
CA ASP A 266 12.37 13.88 -6.44
C ASP A 266 11.30 14.99 -6.52
N SER A 267 10.32 14.82 -7.38
CA SER A 267 9.24 15.78 -7.61
C SER A 267 8.22 15.88 -6.45
N ILE A 268 8.25 14.93 -5.52
CA ILE A 268 7.58 15.03 -4.21
C ILE A 268 8.63 14.92 -3.10
N PRO A 269 8.46 15.65 -1.97
CA PRO A 269 9.43 15.67 -0.88
C PRO A 269 9.23 14.46 0.06
N SER A 270 9.28 13.23 -0.47
CA SER A 270 9.23 12.01 0.34
C SER A 270 10.60 11.74 0.99
N ALA A 271 10.58 11.20 2.22
CA ALA A 271 11.82 10.84 2.90
C ALA A 271 12.45 9.56 2.35
N GLU A 272 11.64 8.68 1.77
CA GLU A 272 12.00 7.44 1.07
C GLU A 272 12.72 6.37 1.90
N PHE A 273 12.87 6.59 3.20
CA PHE A 273 13.38 5.63 4.16
C PHE A 273 12.95 5.99 5.58
N LEU A 274 12.95 4.99 6.44
CA LEU A 274 12.81 5.14 7.89
C LEU A 274 14.17 4.98 8.58
N HIS A 275 14.34 5.52 9.78
CA HIS A 275 15.48 5.25 10.64
C HIS A 275 15.04 5.04 12.10
N GLU A 276 15.90 4.40 12.91
CA GLU A 276 15.52 3.97 14.27
C GLU A 276 14.97 5.13 15.11
N ALA A 277 15.64 6.27 15.15
CA ALA A 277 15.16 7.44 15.91
C ALA A 277 13.82 8.00 15.38
N ALA A 278 13.57 7.97 14.06
CA ALA A 278 12.27 8.36 13.54
C ALA A 278 11.16 7.39 13.94
N LEU A 279 11.45 6.11 14.07
CA LEU A 279 10.47 5.13 14.56
C LEU A 279 10.10 5.38 16.02
N GLU A 280 11.08 5.75 16.86
CA GLU A 280 10.83 6.15 18.25
C GLU A 280 9.97 7.41 18.33
N GLU A 281 10.33 8.46 17.59
CA GLU A 281 9.56 9.71 17.49
C GLU A 281 8.10 9.46 17.04
N LEU A 282 7.91 8.61 16.03
CA LEU A 282 6.58 8.26 15.53
C LEU A 282 5.78 7.41 16.54
N ALA A 283 6.44 6.57 17.32
CA ALA A 283 5.81 5.80 18.39
C ALA A 283 5.27 6.74 19.49
N ASP A 284 6.10 7.69 19.94
CA ASP A 284 5.72 8.70 20.93
C ASP A 284 4.57 9.58 20.42
N PHE A 285 4.65 10.06 19.18
CA PHE A 285 3.62 10.86 18.55
C PHE A 285 2.26 10.15 18.49
N LEU A 286 2.26 8.85 18.19
CA LEU A 286 1.04 8.05 18.10
C LEU A 286 0.58 7.53 19.47
N GLY A 287 1.41 7.59 20.51
CA GLY A 287 1.17 6.93 21.79
C GLY A 287 1.08 5.40 21.65
N VAL A 288 1.98 4.82 20.88
CA VAL A 288 2.07 3.37 20.63
C VAL A 288 3.49 2.87 20.86
N ARG A 289 3.64 1.57 20.91
CA ARG A 289 4.94 0.90 20.83
C ARG A 289 5.01 0.10 19.54
N TRP A 290 6.16 0.15 18.84
CA TRP A 290 6.40 -0.71 17.69
C TRP A 290 6.86 -2.09 18.15
N LYS A 291 6.06 -3.13 17.89
CA LYS A 291 6.52 -4.50 17.94
C LYS A 291 7.24 -4.82 16.64
N ILE A 292 8.53 -5.14 16.75
CA ILE A 292 9.44 -5.31 15.61
C ILE A 292 9.65 -6.80 15.36
N TYR A 293 9.26 -7.26 14.18
CA TYR A 293 9.55 -8.60 13.70
C TYR A 293 10.63 -8.54 12.63
N LYS A 294 11.53 -9.54 12.64
CA LYS A 294 12.71 -9.61 11.78
C LYS A 294 12.68 -10.91 10.98
N PRO A 295 11.97 -10.95 9.83
CA PRO A 295 11.94 -12.13 8.98
C PRO A 295 13.34 -12.55 8.54
N TRP A 296 13.53 -13.83 8.30
CA TRP A 296 14.77 -14.37 7.80
C TRP A 296 14.77 -14.39 6.27
N TYR A 297 15.63 -13.59 5.67
CA TYR A 297 15.75 -13.47 4.20
C TYR A 297 16.92 -14.29 3.62
N GLY A 298 17.48 -15.24 4.37
CA GLY A 298 18.60 -16.09 3.96
C GLY A 298 19.98 -15.51 4.24
N TRP A 299 21.00 -16.37 4.08
CA TRP A 299 22.39 -16.06 4.38
C TRP A 299 22.96 -14.89 3.56
N LYS A 300 22.61 -14.79 2.28
CA LYS A 300 23.04 -13.68 1.41
C LYS A 300 22.60 -12.33 1.98
N TRP A 301 21.38 -12.25 2.51
CA TRP A 301 20.85 -11.06 3.14
C TRP A 301 21.51 -10.78 4.50
N PHE A 302 21.68 -11.80 5.31
CA PHE A 302 22.31 -11.70 6.63
C PHE A 302 23.75 -11.17 6.56
N LEU A 303 24.52 -11.58 5.55
CA LEU A 303 25.90 -11.16 5.37
C LEU A 303 26.08 -9.78 4.71
N ARG A 304 25.01 -9.12 4.25
CA ARG A 304 25.09 -7.79 3.60
C ARG A 304 25.81 -6.72 4.43
N PRO A 305 25.57 -6.55 5.74
CA PRO A 305 26.27 -5.55 6.53
C PRO A 305 27.79 -5.76 6.59
N TRP A 306 28.23 -7.00 6.72
CA TRP A 306 29.66 -7.37 6.73
C TRP A 306 30.30 -7.08 5.36
N LYS A 307 29.63 -7.48 4.30
CA LYS A 307 30.09 -7.24 2.93
C LYS A 307 30.19 -5.74 2.61
N ALA A 308 29.20 -4.96 3.02
CA ALA A 308 29.21 -3.51 2.86
C ALA A 308 30.37 -2.87 3.62
N ARG A 309 30.63 -3.29 4.86
CA ARG A 309 31.75 -2.79 5.68
C ARG A 309 33.11 -3.08 5.04
N LEU A 310 33.31 -4.33 4.58
CA LEU A 310 34.55 -4.74 3.91
C LEU A 310 34.79 -3.98 2.59
N SER A 311 33.74 -3.61 1.88
CA SER A 311 33.79 -2.87 0.62
C SER A 311 33.76 -1.35 0.78
N GLY A 312 33.82 -0.80 2.00
CA GLY A 312 33.71 0.64 2.25
C GLY A 312 32.38 1.27 1.86
N ARG A 313 31.36 0.45 1.62
CA ARG A 313 30.02 0.90 1.23
C ARG A 313 29.19 1.28 2.44
N ARG A 314 28.13 2.09 2.23
CA ARG A 314 27.16 2.39 3.29
C ARG A 314 26.48 1.12 3.82
N PRO A 315 26.10 1.09 5.10
CA PRO A 315 25.30 0.00 5.64
C PRO A 315 23.97 -0.17 4.85
N PRO A 316 23.56 -1.41 4.56
CA PRO A 316 22.31 -1.67 3.85
C PRO A 316 21.08 -1.39 4.73
N SER A 317 19.95 -1.12 4.09
CA SER A 317 18.65 -1.07 4.77
C SER A 317 18.26 -2.44 5.35
N ARG A 318 17.41 -2.40 6.36
CA ARG A 318 16.74 -3.55 6.95
C ARG A 318 15.28 -3.52 6.54
N PHE A 319 14.69 -4.67 6.29
CA PHE A 319 13.26 -4.82 6.08
C PHE A 319 12.66 -5.52 7.30
N TRP A 320 12.17 -4.70 8.21
CA TRP A 320 11.46 -5.16 9.38
C TRP A 320 9.96 -5.13 9.13
N ILE A 321 9.21 -5.95 9.86
CA ILE A 321 7.77 -5.79 9.96
C ILE A 321 7.50 -5.10 11.30
N LEU A 322 6.83 -3.95 11.25
CA LEU A 322 6.49 -3.15 12.41
C LEU A 322 4.98 -3.25 12.62
N VAL A 323 4.57 -3.52 13.86
CA VAL A 323 3.16 -3.54 14.26
C VAL A 323 2.98 -2.57 15.42
N SER A 324 2.02 -1.66 15.31
CA SER A 324 1.70 -0.75 16.41
C SER A 324 0.96 -1.51 17.53
N GLU A 325 1.43 -1.41 18.76
CA GLU A 325 0.72 -1.90 19.97
C GLU A 325 0.36 -0.69 20.85
N THR A 326 -0.84 -0.68 21.45
CA THR A 326 -1.21 0.34 22.42
C THR A 326 -0.40 0.18 23.69
N THR A 327 -0.01 1.29 24.31
CA THR A 327 0.80 1.28 25.54
C THR A 327 0.08 0.63 26.74
N ASP A 328 -1.25 0.47 26.68
CA ASP A 328 -2.06 -0.06 27.77
C ASP A 328 -2.23 -1.58 27.80
N GLU A 329 -1.73 -2.32 26.79
CA GLU A 329 -1.87 -3.78 26.71
C GLU A 329 -0.94 -4.60 27.63
N HIS A 330 -0.23 -3.95 28.54
CA HIS A 330 0.68 -4.58 29.52
C HIS A 330 0.43 -4.16 30.97
N ARG A 331 -0.81 -3.73 31.31
CA ARG A 331 -1.23 -3.60 32.72
C ARG A 331 -2.22 -4.66 33.12
#